data_f2780f7786558a5394678dd7d77dc553
#
_entry.id   f2780f7786558a5394678dd7d77dc553
#
_cell.length_a   1.000
_cell.length_b   1.000
_cell.length_c   1.000
_cell.angle_alpha   90.00
_cell.angle_beta   90.00
_cell.angle_gamma   90.00
#
_symmetry.space_group_name_H-M   'P 1'
#
loop_
_entity.id
_entity.type
_entity.pdbx_description
1 polymer ?
#
loop_
_entity_poly.entity_id
_entity_poly.type
_entity_poly.pdbx_seq_one_letter_code
_entity_poly.pdbx_strand_id
1 'polypeptide(L)'
;VRGRLSDADADSATRGSATLRDVAALAGVSASTVSSVVRGRGNVREETRRRVQGAIDELGYRPNLAARRLRSGRSHVMGLVLPSLTVPYFREFADAVLREAQKHGMSVRITQTHGDVRRERGVCDDPYLRHVDGILLVPVALGQEDMRALTVTKPLIVATASFTAGRVDSFDTDLFEAARTVVAHLVAGGRRRIAALAPGEVLPAESDERYQGYVAGLRDAGLPVSGRRVVSTETVTFAAGAHAARTLVERAPETDAVFALGDALALGALRGLRDAGRTVPEDIAVVGFGNVAQAAYCAPTLSTVDPGREEMAHRAVALLADRAQARATGAVLPEPRHHTVGFRLVERESSAVARE
;
A
#
# COMPACT_ATOMS: atom_id res chain seq x y z
N VAL A 1 52.25 -15.86 21.38
CA VAL A 1 51.90 -14.99 22.49
C VAL A 1 50.37 -15.10 22.67
N ARG A 2 49.94 -15.96 23.63
CA ARG A 2 48.52 -16.07 23.99
C ARG A 2 48.23 -14.99 25.02
N GLY A 3 47.49 -13.96 24.64
CA GLY A 3 46.92 -12.97 25.57
C GLY A 3 45.75 -13.59 26.34
N ARG A 4 45.82 -13.58 27.66
CA ARG A 4 44.72 -13.88 28.57
C ARG A 4 43.68 -12.78 28.46
N LEU A 5 42.48 -13.13 28.07
CA LEU A 5 41.29 -12.27 28.25
C LEU A 5 41.02 -12.19 29.76
N SER A 6 40.79 -11.01 30.28
CA SER A 6 40.60 -10.75 31.70
C SER A 6 39.22 -11.24 32.14
N ASP A 7 39.12 -11.83 33.35
CA ASP A 7 37.91 -12.33 34.00
C ASP A 7 36.78 -11.27 34.21
N ALA A 8 37.04 -10.00 33.84
CA ALA A 8 36.05 -8.92 33.91
C ALA A 8 34.98 -8.95 32.81
N ASP A 9 35.29 -9.60 31.65
CA ASP A 9 34.31 -9.69 30.53
C ASP A 9 33.35 -10.88 30.62
N ALA A 10 33.65 -11.84 31.53
CA ALA A 10 32.77 -13.02 31.71
C ALA A 10 31.57 -12.77 32.63
N ASP A 11 31.57 -11.72 33.46
CA ASP A 11 30.53 -11.43 34.45
C ASP A 11 29.37 -10.56 33.88
N SER A 12 29.54 -9.99 32.67
CA SER A 12 28.50 -9.20 32.00
C SER A 12 27.48 -10.04 31.22
N ALA A 13 27.78 -11.28 30.91
CA ALA A 13 26.94 -12.16 30.07
C ALA A 13 25.83 -12.91 30.82
N THR A 14 25.78 -12.84 32.16
CA THR A 14 24.84 -13.61 32.99
C THR A 14 23.80 -12.76 33.75
N ARG A 15 23.77 -11.43 33.61
CA ARG A 15 22.66 -10.62 34.14
C ARG A 15 21.48 -10.77 33.22
N GLY A 16 20.50 -11.61 33.60
CA GLY A 16 19.20 -11.71 32.95
C GLY A 16 18.60 -10.30 32.78
N SER A 17 18.00 -9.99 31.64
CA SER A 17 17.41 -8.67 31.36
C SER A 17 16.50 -8.26 32.52
N ALA A 18 16.70 -7.00 33.02
CA ALA A 18 15.89 -6.44 34.11
C ALA A 18 14.38 -6.66 33.84
N THR A 19 13.65 -7.01 34.87
CA THR A 19 12.20 -7.28 34.76
C THR A 19 11.39 -6.08 35.28
N LEU A 20 10.11 -6.05 34.95
CA LEU A 20 9.17 -5.05 35.46
C LEU A 20 9.08 -5.09 37.01
N ARG A 21 9.35 -6.27 37.65
CA ARG A 21 9.42 -6.40 39.09
C ARG A 21 10.66 -5.75 39.71
N ASP A 22 11.78 -5.82 39.01
CA ASP A 22 13.03 -5.20 39.49
C ASP A 22 12.91 -3.67 39.44
N VAL A 23 12.29 -3.11 38.38
CA VAL A 23 11.96 -1.67 38.31
C VAL A 23 11.01 -1.27 39.45
N ALA A 24 9.99 -2.08 39.73
CA ALA A 24 9.03 -1.82 40.79
C ALA A 24 9.71 -1.80 42.17
N ALA A 25 10.59 -2.76 42.43
CA ALA A 25 11.37 -2.83 43.67
C ALA A 25 12.29 -1.60 43.82
N LEU A 26 13.05 -1.24 42.77
CA LEU A 26 13.97 -0.11 42.83
C LEU A 26 13.21 1.23 42.97
N ALA A 27 12.10 1.40 42.26
CA ALA A 27 11.27 2.60 42.38
C ALA A 27 10.38 2.68 43.62
N GLY A 28 10.29 1.63 44.42
CA GLY A 28 9.44 1.56 45.64
C GLY A 28 7.95 1.70 45.31
N VAL A 29 7.47 1.06 44.23
CA VAL A 29 6.07 1.11 43.78
C VAL A 29 5.58 -0.27 43.35
N SER A 30 4.27 -0.41 43.12
CA SER A 30 3.73 -1.67 42.61
C SER A 30 4.09 -1.89 41.13
N ALA A 31 4.16 -3.15 40.69
CA ALA A 31 4.35 -3.50 39.29
C ALA A 31 3.25 -2.92 38.38
N SER A 32 2.03 -2.73 38.90
CA SER A 32 0.94 -2.07 38.18
C SER A 32 1.21 -0.60 37.95
N THR A 33 1.82 0.10 38.92
CA THR A 33 2.25 1.50 38.81
C THR A 33 3.34 1.65 37.75
N VAL A 34 4.37 0.81 37.76
CA VAL A 34 5.41 0.78 36.73
C VAL A 34 4.76 0.56 35.34
N SER A 35 3.87 -0.42 35.25
CA SER A 35 3.15 -0.71 34.00
C SER A 35 2.31 0.48 33.50
N SER A 36 1.74 1.28 34.39
CA SER A 36 0.99 2.49 34.05
C SER A 36 1.91 3.60 33.53
N VAL A 37 3.07 3.81 34.18
CA VAL A 37 4.07 4.79 33.75
C VAL A 37 4.62 4.42 32.37
N VAL A 38 5.04 3.17 32.16
CA VAL A 38 5.57 2.67 30.89
C VAL A 38 4.56 2.79 29.74
N ARG A 39 3.25 2.70 30.04
CA ARG A 39 2.18 2.84 29.04
C ARG A 39 1.69 4.27 28.83
N GLY A 40 2.17 5.23 29.60
CA GLY A 40 1.67 6.60 29.57
C GLY A 40 0.19 6.73 29.97
N ARG A 41 -0.37 5.71 30.68
CA ARG A 41 -1.79 5.64 31.06
C ARG A 41 -1.94 5.73 32.57
N GLY A 42 -3.04 6.36 33.02
CA GLY A 42 -3.38 6.48 34.45
C GLY A 42 -2.85 7.78 35.07
N ASN A 43 -3.51 8.19 36.15
CA ASN A 43 -3.20 9.42 36.88
C ASN A 43 -2.06 9.13 37.89
N VAL A 44 -0.83 8.94 37.37
CA VAL A 44 0.36 8.72 38.20
C VAL A 44 0.97 10.09 38.52
N ARG A 45 1.17 10.39 39.82
CA ARG A 45 1.80 11.62 40.27
C ARG A 45 3.18 11.81 39.64
N GLU A 46 3.53 13.04 39.28
CA GLU A 46 4.77 13.37 38.56
C GLU A 46 6.03 12.88 39.31
N GLU A 47 6.06 13.01 40.62
CA GLU A 47 7.15 12.48 41.46
C GLU A 47 7.32 10.96 41.31
N THR A 48 6.22 10.22 41.32
CA THR A 48 6.22 8.76 41.14
C THR A 48 6.69 8.41 39.70
N ARG A 49 6.26 9.19 38.72
CA ARG A 49 6.69 9.02 37.32
C ARG A 49 8.18 9.18 37.18
N ARG A 50 8.79 10.21 37.80
CA ARG A 50 10.24 10.45 37.77
C ARG A 50 11.01 9.32 38.46
N ARG A 51 10.56 8.83 39.61
CA ARG A 51 11.19 7.69 40.29
C ARG A 51 11.20 6.43 39.45
N VAL A 52 10.06 6.11 38.81
CA VAL A 52 9.94 4.97 37.93
C VAL A 52 10.83 5.12 36.70
N GLN A 53 10.86 6.30 36.10
CA GLN A 53 11.74 6.55 34.94
C GLN A 53 13.21 6.41 35.31
N GLY A 54 13.64 6.96 36.46
CA GLY A 54 15.02 6.80 36.95
C GLY A 54 15.39 5.33 37.15
N ALA A 55 14.50 4.54 37.73
CA ALA A 55 14.72 3.10 37.89
C ALA A 55 14.77 2.33 36.58
N ILE A 56 13.98 2.74 35.56
CA ILE A 56 14.03 2.18 34.22
C ILE A 56 15.39 2.45 33.57
N ASP A 57 15.88 3.69 33.67
CA ASP A 57 17.12 4.15 33.05
C ASP A 57 18.33 3.47 33.75
N GLU A 58 18.32 3.37 35.09
CA GLU A 58 19.38 2.75 35.90
C GLU A 58 19.52 1.25 35.62
N LEU A 59 18.39 0.53 35.52
CA LEU A 59 18.37 -0.92 35.27
C LEU A 59 18.48 -1.27 33.77
N GLY A 60 18.44 -0.28 32.88
CA GLY A 60 18.39 -0.51 31.43
C GLY A 60 17.15 -1.32 31.04
N TYR A 61 16.06 -1.22 31.83
CA TYR A 61 14.86 -1.99 31.58
C TYR A 61 14.23 -1.66 30.22
N ARG A 62 14.05 -2.68 29.42
CA ARG A 62 13.26 -2.59 28.18
C ARG A 62 12.00 -3.44 28.32
N PRO A 63 10.80 -2.87 28.01
CA PRO A 63 9.56 -3.62 28.06
C PRO A 63 9.66 -4.90 27.21
N ASN A 64 9.45 -6.05 27.86
CA ASN A 64 9.43 -7.33 27.15
C ASN A 64 8.14 -7.45 26.35
N LEU A 65 8.22 -7.21 25.04
CA LEU A 65 7.08 -7.29 24.12
C LEU A 65 6.46 -8.70 24.09
N ALA A 66 7.26 -9.76 24.26
CA ALA A 66 6.75 -11.13 24.28
C ALA A 66 5.90 -11.39 25.55
N ALA A 67 6.34 -10.93 26.73
CA ALA A 67 5.56 -11.02 27.96
C ALA A 67 4.29 -10.14 27.92
N ARG A 68 4.34 -9.02 27.18
CA ARG A 68 3.17 -8.17 26.93
C ARG A 68 2.15 -8.87 26.04
N ARG A 69 2.60 -9.55 24.98
CA ARG A 69 1.77 -10.36 24.07
C ARG A 69 1.00 -11.46 24.82
N LEU A 70 1.70 -12.21 25.67
CA LEU A 70 1.09 -13.28 26.47
C LEU A 70 -0.05 -12.79 27.37
N ARG A 71 0.04 -11.56 27.88
CA ARG A 71 -0.99 -11.00 28.77
C ARG A 71 -2.14 -10.32 28.05
N SER A 72 -1.88 -9.69 26.89
CA SER A 72 -2.89 -8.94 26.14
C SER A 72 -3.58 -9.75 25.06
N GLY A 73 -3.06 -10.93 24.70
CA GLY A 73 -3.49 -11.70 23.53
C GLY A 73 -3.19 -11.01 22.20
N ARG A 74 -2.45 -9.86 22.22
CA ARG A 74 -2.16 -9.04 21.03
C ARG A 74 -0.66 -8.82 20.85
N SER A 75 -0.26 -8.84 19.60
CA SER A 75 1.12 -8.52 19.20
C SER A 75 1.35 -7.01 19.02
N HIS A 76 0.30 -6.25 18.76
CA HIS A 76 0.36 -4.88 18.26
C HIS A 76 1.19 -4.75 16.95
N VAL A 77 1.18 -5.81 16.14
CA VAL A 77 1.80 -5.85 14.82
C VAL A 77 0.73 -6.21 13.81
N MET A 78 0.64 -5.46 12.72
CA MET A 78 -0.14 -5.83 11.56
C MET A 78 0.76 -6.29 10.41
N GLY A 79 0.28 -7.20 9.58
CA GLY A 79 0.90 -7.53 8.31
C GLY A 79 0.41 -6.59 7.22
N LEU A 80 1.31 -6.04 6.44
CA LEU A 80 1.01 -5.40 5.16
C LEU A 80 1.62 -6.26 4.06
N VAL A 81 0.77 -6.82 3.22
CA VAL A 81 1.18 -7.67 2.11
C VAL A 81 0.84 -6.97 0.81
N LEU A 82 1.84 -6.70 -0.01
CA LEU A 82 1.71 -5.95 -1.25
C LEU A 82 2.57 -6.54 -2.37
N PRO A 83 2.29 -6.21 -3.64
CA PRO A 83 3.01 -6.82 -4.76
C PRO A 83 4.48 -6.45 -4.77
N SER A 84 4.82 -5.17 -4.68
CA SER A 84 6.21 -4.71 -4.79
C SER A 84 6.39 -3.29 -4.24
N LEU A 85 7.48 -3.05 -3.52
CA LEU A 85 7.90 -1.72 -3.08
C LEU A 85 8.64 -0.94 -4.18
N THR A 86 9.00 -1.58 -5.28
CA THR A 86 9.66 -0.89 -6.41
C THR A 86 8.67 -0.07 -7.24
N VAL A 87 7.38 -0.43 -7.21
CA VAL A 87 6.31 0.35 -7.85
C VAL A 87 5.96 1.54 -6.94
N PRO A 88 6.09 2.79 -7.40
CA PRO A 88 5.92 3.99 -6.57
C PRO A 88 4.59 4.04 -5.82
N TYR A 89 3.49 3.64 -6.46
CA TYR A 89 2.17 3.61 -5.84
C TYR A 89 2.13 2.75 -4.57
N PHE A 90 2.63 1.51 -4.64
CA PHE A 90 2.61 0.61 -3.48
C PHE A 90 3.57 1.04 -2.37
N ARG A 91 4.69 1.67 -2.73
CA ARG A 91 5.61 2.27 -1.74
C ARG A 91 4.93 3.40 -0.97
N GLU A 92 4.21 4.29 -1.67
CA GLU A 92 3.51 5.40 -1.04
C GLU A 92 2.28 4.95 -0.25
N PHE A 93 1.60 3.88 -0.72
CA PHE A 93 0.55 3.23 0.05
C PHE A 93 1.09 2.62 1.34
N ALA A 94 2.24 1.94 1.29
CA ALA A 94 2.90 1.41 2.47
C ALA A 94 3.27 2.51 3.48
N ASP A 95 3.76 3.65 3.01
CA ASP A 95 4.07 4.80 3.85
C ASP A 95 2.80 5.36 4.54
N ALA A 96 1.69 5.50 3.81
CA ALA A 96 0.41 5.89 4.39
C ALA A 96 -0.07 4.91 5.46
N VAL A 97 0.02 3.59 5.20
CA VAL A 97 -0.33 2.54 6.17
C VAL A 97 0.57 2.60 7.42
N LEU A 98 1.86 2.85 7.26
CA LEU A 98 2.80 2.98 8.38
C LEU A 98 2.43 4.16 9.29
N ARG A 99 2.11 5.33 8.70
CA ARG A 99 1.67 6.51 9.46
C ARG A 99 0.37 6.25 10.22
N GLU A 100 -0.60 5.60 9.57
CA GLU A 100 -1.88 5.29 10.21
C GLU A 100 -1.73 4.22 11.31
N ALA A 101 -0.96 3.16 11.07
CA ALA A 101 -0.71 2.12 12.05
C ALA A 101 -0.07 2.69 13.35
N GLN A 102 0.83 3.66 13.20
CA GLN A 102 1.44 4.35 14.34
C GLN A 102 0.41 5.06 15.23
N LYS A 103 -0.60 5.71 14.63
CA LYS A 103 -1.69 6.37 15.38
C LYS A 103 -2.50 5.37 16.21
N HIS A 104 -2.61 4.13 15.76
CA HIS A 104 -3.27 3.02 16.46
C HIS A 104 -2.32 2.24 17.40
N GLY A 105 -1.07 2.70 17.57
CA GLY A 105 -0.06 2.04 18.41
C GLY A 105 0.35 0.66 17.88
N MET A 106 0.28 0.47 16.56
CA MET A 106 0.65 -0.77 15.87
C MET A 106 1.95 -0.58 15.09
N SER A 107 2.78 -1.63 15.07
CA SER A 107 3.89 -1.77 14.14
C SER A 107 3.44 -2.50 12.88
N VAL A 108 4.13 -2.28 11.77
CA VAL A 108 3.80 -2.93 10.50
C VAL A 108 4.94 -3.87 10.07
N ARG A 109 4.57 -5.09 9.72
CA ARG A 109 5.45 -6.04 9.04
C ARG A 109 5.09 -6.06 7.57
N ILE A 110 6.00 -5.66 6.70
CA ILE A 110 5.79 -5.64 5.26
C ILE A 110 6.30 -6.94 4.63
N THR A 111 5.50 -7.53 3.76
CA THR A 111 5.83 -8.72 2.95
C THR A 111 5.49 -8.43 1.49
N GLN A 112 6.34 -8.85 0.56
CA GLN A 112 6.11 -8.69 -0.88
C GLN A 112 5.76 -10.04 -1.52
N THR A 113 4.70 -10.04 -2.35
CA THR A 113 4.27 -11.23 -3.10
C THR A 113 4.93 -11.35 -4.46
N HIS A 114 5.40 -10.22 -5.01
CA HIS A 114 5.90 -10.10 -6.39
C HIS A 114 4.87 -10.53 -7.45
N GLY A 115 3.57 -10.43 -7.13
CA GLY A 115 2.49 -10.88 -8.00
C GLY A 115 2.37 -12.41 -8.12
N ASP A 116 3.04 -13.18 -7.25
CA ASP A 116 2.92 -14.63 -7.22
C ASP A 116 1.60 -15.05 -6.55
N VAL A 117 0.70 -15.65 -7.31
CA VAL A 117 -0.61 -16.11 -6.85
C VAL A 117 -0.51 -17.10 -5.67
N ARG A 118 0.54 -17.94 -5.63
CA ARG A 118 0.72 -18.89 -4.51
C ARG A 118 1.08 -18.18 -3.21
N ARG A 119 1.88 -17.13 -3.30
CA ARG A 119 2.20 -16.29 -2.12
C ARG A 119 0.99 -15.52 -1.64
N GLU A 120 0.17 -15.01 -2.55
CA GLU A 120 -1.07 -14.32 -2.20
C GLU A 120 -2.09 -15.28 -1.58
N ARG A 121 -2.25 -16.50 -2.12
CA ARG A 121 -3.10 -17.56 -1.53
C ARG A 121 -2.63 -18.00 -0.14
N GLY A 122 -1.32 -18.10 0.06
CA GLY A 122 -0.70 -18.57 1.31
C GLY A 122 -0.57 -17.51 2.40
N VAL A 123 -1.09 -16.30 2.22
CA VAL A 123 -0.84 -15.15 3.13
C VAL A 123 -1.25 -15.42 4.57
N CYS A 124 -2.34 -16.15 4.80
CA CYS A 124 -2.83 -16.45 6.14
C CYS A 124 -2.02 -17.54 6.85
N ASP A 125 -1.32 -18.38 6.08
CA ASP A 125 -0.50 -19.49 6.57
C ASP A 125 0.99 -19.14 6.61
N ASP A 126 1.38 -17.96 6.11
CA ASP A 126 2.77 -17.49 6.10
C ASP A 126 3.33 -17.49 7.53
N PRO A 127 4.41 -18.27 7.81
CA PRO A 127 5.04 -18.33 9.13
C PRO A 127 5.46 -16.97 9.65
N TYR A 128 5.87 -16.08 8.76
CA TYR A 128 6.27 -14.72 9.13
C TYR A 128 5.10 -13.82 9.52
N LEU A 129 3.89 -14.12 9.06
CA LEU A 129 2.67 -13.40 9.40
C LEU A 129 1.85 -14.11 10.50
N ARG A 130 2.35 -15.25 11.01
CA ARG A 130 1.64 -16.03 12.06
C ARG A 130 1.34 -15.24 13.32
N HIS A 131 2.22 -14.32 13.69
CA HIS A 131 2.16 -13.57 14.93
C HIS A 131 1.59 -12.14 14.81
N VAL A 132 1.08 -11.76 13.64
CA VAL A 132 0.42 -10.46 13.48
C VAL A 132 -1.03 -10.54 13.96
N ASP A 133 -1.58 -9.40 14.40
CA ASP A 133 -2.95 -9.29 14.89
C ASP A 133 -3.98 -9.32 13.76
N GLY A 134 -3.58 -8.93 12.56
CA GLY A 134 -4.37 -8.95 11.33
C GLY A 134 -3.51 -8.61 10.13
N ILE A 135 -4.07 -8.77 8.94
CA ILE A 135 -3.38 -8.59 7.65
C ILE A 135 -4.16 -7.62 6.77
N LEU A 136 -3.46 -6.65 6.19
CA LEU A 136 -3.92 -5.86 5.06
C LEU A 136 -3.23 -6.39 3.80
N LEU A 137 -4.01 -6.97 2.90
CA LEU A 137 -3.55 -7.58 1.65
C LEU A 137 -3.90 -6.69 0.46
N VAL A 138 -2.93 -6.43 -0.39
CA VAL A 138 -3.11 -5.77 -1.70
C VAL A 138 -2.82 -6.81 -2.79
N PRO A 139 -3.82 -7.59 -3.22
CA PRO A 139 -3.63 -8.63 -4.21
C PRO A 139 -3.58 -8.03 -5.62
N VAL A 140 -2.83 -8.68 -6.50
CA VAL A 140 -2.80 -8.38 -7.95
C VAL A 140 -2.95 -9.64 -8.80
N ALA A 141 -2.82 -10.82 -8.19
CA ALA A 141 -2.88 -12.11 -8.88
C ALA A 141 -4.07 -12.98 -8.45
N LEU A 142 -4.73 -12.66 -7.31
CA LEU A 142 -5.89 -13.41 -6.85
C LEU A 142 -7.13 -13.06 -7.66
N GLY A 143 -7.85 -14.10 -8.08
CA GLY A 143 -9.19 -13.98 -8.63
C GLY A 143 -10.29 -14.27 -7.60
N GLN A 144 -11.55 -14.20 -8.03
CA GLN A 144 -12.70 -14.46 -7.17
C GLN A 144 -12.72 -15.87 -6.58
N GLU A 145 -12.31 -16.88 -7.36
CA GLU A 145 -12.23 -18.27 -6.89
C GLU A 145 -11.15 -18.44 -5.81
N ASP A 146 -10.01 -17.80 -5.98
CA ASP A 146 -8.94 -17.81 -4.99
C ASP A 146 -9.42 -17.23 -3.65
N MET A 147 -10.12 -16.11 -3.70
CA MET A 147 -10.69 -15.49 -2.50
C MET A 147 -11.72 -16.37 -1.82
N ARG A 148 -12.50 -17.16 -2.58
CA ARG A 148 -13.44 -18.16 -2.02
C ARG A 148 -12.72 -19.31 -1.33
N ALA A 149 -11.59 -19.73 -1.86
CA ALA A 149 -10.79 -20.84 -1.34
C ALA A 149 -9.88 -20.45 -0.15
N LEU A 150 -9.66 -19.14 0.06
CA LEU A 150 -8.74 -18.65 1.09
C LEU A 150 -9.21 -19.02 2.50
N THR A 151 -8.34 -19.66 3.28
CA THR A 151 -8.61 -19.95 4.69
C THR A 151 -8.25 -18.73 5.55
N VAL A 152 -9.27 -18.08 6.10
CA VAL A 152 -9.09 -16.87 6.92
C VAL A 152 -9.01 -17.25 8.39
N THR A 153 -7.82 -17.18 8.98
CA THR A 153 -7.56 -17.56 10.38
C THR A 153 -7.46 -16.37 11.33
N LYS A 154 -7.39 -15.15 10.80
CA LYS A 154 -7.25 -13.88 11.54
C LYS A 154 -7.92 -12.74 10.78
N PRO A 155 -8.12 -11.55 11.38
CA PRO A 155 -8.60 -10.38 10.64
C PRO A 155 -7.82 -10.16 9.36
N LEU A 156 -8.50 -10.19 8.23
CA LEU A 156 -7.96 -9.96 6.90
C LEU A 156 -8.80 -8.86 6.23
N ILE A 157 -8.11 -7.85 5.76
CA ILE A 157 -8.69 -6.79 4.94
C ILE A 157 -8.00 -6.83 3.59
N VAL A 158 -8.77 -6.74 2.52
CA VAL A 158 -8.27 -6.70 1.15
C VAL A 158 -8.43 -5.29 0.61
N ALA A 159 -7.36 -4.70 0.11
CA ALA A 159 -7.38 -3.38 -0.53
C ALA A 159 -7.19 -3.53 -2.05
N THR A 160 -7.80 -2.63 -2.81
CA THR A 160 -7.74 -2.59 -4.28
C THR A 160 -8.42 -3.78 -5.00
N ALA A 161 -9.41 -4.43 -4.35
CA ALA A 161 -10.14 -5.54 -4.95
C ALA A 161 -11.61 -5.54 -4.53
N SER A 162 -12.50 -5.63 -5.50
CA SER A 162 -13.96 -5.66 -5.31
C SER A 162 -14.54 -7.07 -5.14
N PHE A 163 -13.76 -8.12 -5.41
CA PHE A 163 -14.23 -9.49 -5.58
C PHE A 163 -14.12 -10.40 -4.34
N THR A 164 -14.16 -9.86 -3.13
CA THR A 164 -14.02 -10.68 -1.91
C THR A 164 -15.22 -11.55 -1.57
N ALA A 165 -16.30 -11.46 -2.34
CA ALA A 165 -17.54 -12.22 -2.16
C ALA A 165 -18.12 -12.11 -0.73
N GLY A 166 -17.88 -11.02 -0.03
CA GLY A 166 -18.36 -10.79 1.35
C GLY A 166 -17.70 -11.62 2.43
N ARG A 167 -16.60 -12.34 2.13
CA ARG A 167 -15.91 -13.20 3.11
C ARG A 167 -14.98 -12.44 4.04
N VAL A 168 -14.43 -11.32 3.57
CA VAL A 168 -13.53 -10.44 4.31
C VAL A 168 -13.89 -8.99 4.01
N ASP A 169 -13.51 -8.10 4.90
CA ASP A 169 -13.65 -6.67 4.61
C ASP A 169 -12.77 -6.30 3.42
N SER A 170 -13.30 -5.44 2.54
CA SER A 170 -12.57 -4.97 1.37
C SER A 170 -12.73 -3.49 1.14
N PHE A 171 -11.68 -2.92 0.58
CA PHE A 171 -11.64 -1.54 0.11
C PHE A 171 -11.26 -1.53 -1.36
N ASP A 172 -11.99 -0.77 -2.15
CA ASP A 172 -11.63 -0.51 -3.54
C ASP A 172 -11.89 0.94 -3.93
N THR A 173 -11.54 1.24 -5.16
CA THR A 173 -11.90 2.46 -5.88
C THR A 173 -12.61 2.00 -7.15
N ASP A 174 -13.62 2.73 -7.59
CA ASP A 174 -14.26 2.47 -8.89
C ASP A 174 -13.27 2.74 -10.04
N LEU A 175 -12.42 1.74 -10.31
CA LEU A 175 -11.36 1.81 -11.32
C LEU A 175 -11.94 1.92 -12.73
N PHE A 176 -13.12 1.32 -12.97
CA PHE A 176 -13.80 1.38 -14.24
C PHE A 176 -14.27 2.82 -14.54
N GLU A 177 -14.99 3.45 -13.61
CA GLU A 177 -15.48 4.80 -13.81
C GLU A 177 -14.34 5.84 -13.80
N ALA A 178 -13.29 5.60 -13.00
CA ALA A 178 -12.08 6.42 -13.03
C ALA A 178 -11.42 6.43 -14.40
N ALA A 179 -11.31 5.26 -15.04
CA ALA A 179 -10.74 5.16 -16.39
C ALA A 179 -11.65 5.79 -17.47
N ARG A 180 -12.98 5.64 -17.36
CA ARG A 180 -13.93 6.34 -18.23
C ARG A 180 -13.77 7.85 -18.11
N THR A 181 -13.60 8.37 -16.89
CA THR A 181 -13.36 9.80 -16.64
C THR A 181 -12.09 10.29 -17.34
N VAL A 182 -11.00 9.49 -17.33
CA VAL A 182 -9.76 9.84 -18.06
C VAL A 182 -10.02 9.94 -19.56
N VAL A 183 -10.72 8.98 -20.14
CA VAL A 183 -11.03 9.04 -21.60
C VAL A 183 -11.91 10.23 -21.91
N ALA A 184 -12.94 10.51 -21.11
CA ALA A 184 -13.82 11.67 -21.29
C ALA A 184 -13.03 13.00 -21.24
N HIS A 185 -12.07 13.13 -20.29
CA HIS A 185 -11.17 14.27 -20.19
C HIS A 185 -10.32 14.45 -21.46
N LEU A 186 -9.70 13.38 -21.94
CA LEU A 186 -8.88 13.43 -23.16
C LEU A 186 -9.73 13.80 -24.39
N VAL A 187 -10.94 13.24 -24.49
CA VAL A 187 -11.88 13.55 -25.57
C VAL A 187 -12.34 15.01 -25.50
N ALA A 188 -12.64 15.53 -24.33
CA ALA A 188 -12.98 16.94 -24.12
C ALA A 188 -11.82 17.86 -24.53
N GLY A 189 -10.56 17.41 -24.33
CA GLY A 189 -9.34 18.07 -24.80
C GLY A 189 -9.07 17.91 -26.32
N GLY A 190 -10.04 17.38 -27.09
CA GLY A 190 -9.92 17.25 -28.55
C GLY A 190 -9.20 15.97 -29.01
N ARG A 191 -8.76 15.09 -28.11
CA ARG A 191 -8.04 13.86 -28.48
C ARG A 191 -9.01 12.80 -29.00
N ARG A 192 -8.61 12.09 -30.06
CA ARG A 192 -9.48 11.12 -30.75
C ARG A 192 -8.82 9.77 -31.02
N ARG A 193 -7.50 9.69 -30.90
CA ARG A 193 -6.69 8.48 -31.16
C ARG A 193 -5.93 8.11 -29.90
N ILE A 194 -6.72 7.77 -28.88
CA ILE A 194 -6.25 7.50 -27.51
C ILE A 194 -5.69 6.08 -27.43
N ALA A 195 -4.48 5.93 -26.93
CA ALA A 195 -3.83 4.65 -26.69
C ALA A 195 -3.86 4.27 -25.21
N ALA A 196 -3.72 2.97 -24.91
CA ALA A 196 -3.55 2.45 -23.56
C ALA A 196 -2.17 1.77 -23.39
N LEU A 197 -1.47 2.07 -22.29
CA LEU A 197 -0.33 1.28 -21.80
C LEU A 197 -0.77 0.49 -20.58
N ALA A 198 -0.83 -0.82 -20.70
CA ALA A 198 -1.42 -1.71 -19.68
C ALA A 198 -0.43 -2.78 -19.19
N PRO A 199 -0.44 -3.14 -17.89
CA PRO A 199 0.29 -4.32 -17.43
C PRO A 199 -0.37 -5.61 -17.98
N GLY A 200 0.41 -6.52 -18.56
CA GLY A 200 -0.11 -7.71 -19.24
C GLY A 200 0.33 -9.06 -18.70
N GLU A 201 1.28 -9.13 -17.77
CA GLU A 201 1.82 -10.42 -17.31
C GLU A 201 0.98 -11.12 -16.23
N VAL A 202 0.31 -10.34 -15.36
CA VAL A 202 -0.37 -10.92 -14.19
C VAL A 202 -1.83 -11.23 -14.45
N LEU A 203 -2.49 -10.38 -15.25
CA LEU A 203 -3.87 -10.57 -15.70
C LEU A 203 -3.95 -10.15 -17.17
N PRO A 204 -4.76 -10.83 -18.01
CA PRO A 204 -5.04 -10.32 -19.34
C PRO A 204 -5.52 -8.87 -19.25
N ALA A 205 -5.03 -8.00 -20.13
CA ALA A 205 -5.40 -6.59 -20.12
C ALA A 205 -6.92 -6.39 -20.10
N GLU A 206 -7.65 -7.30 -20.73
CA GLU A 206 -9.11 -7.30 -20.79
C GLU A 206 -9.80 -7.55 -19.44
N SER A 207 -9.11 -8.11 -18.45
CA SER A 207 -9.68 -8.31 -17.09
C SER A 207 -9.37 -7.17 -16.11
N ASP A 208 -8.52 -6.21 -16.48
CA ASP A 208 -8.26 -5.01 -15.68
C ASP A 208 -9.44 -4.02 -15.82
N GLU A 209 -10.09 -3.68 -14.70
CA GLU A 209 -11.24 -2.76 -14.68
C GLU A 209 -10.90 -1.39 -15.29
N ARG A 210 -9.65 -0.92 -15.18
CA ARG A 210 -9.18 0.32 -15.81
C ARG A 210 -9.16 0.20 -17.34
N TYR A 211 -8.74 -0.96 -17.84
CA TYR A 211 -8.77 -1.22 -19.28
C TYR A 211 -10.22 -1.34 -19.79
N GLN A 212 -11.09 -2.00 -19.03
CA GLN A 212 -12.52 -2.07 -19.37
C GLN A 212 -13.16 -0.67 -19.39
N GLY A 213 -12.85 0.17 -18.40
CA GLY A 213 -13.31 1.56 -18.35
C GLY A 213 -12.76 2.41 -19.51
N TYR A 214 -11.49 2.20 -19.92
CA TYR A 214 -10.92 2.82 -21.10
C TYR A 214 -11.69 2.42 -22.36
N VAL A 215 -11.97 1.14 -22.56
CA VAL A 215 -12.74 0.63 -23.71
C VAL A 215 -14.16 1.21 -23.71
N ALA A 216 -14.82 1.25 -22.55
CA ALA A 216 -16.14 1.83 -22.40
C ALA A 216 -16.13 3.33 -22.73
N GLY A 217 -15.19 4.09 -22.20
CA GLY A 217 -15.06 5.52 -22.47
C GLY A 217 -14.83 5.84 -23.96
N LEU A 218 -14.05 5.01 -24.67
CA LEU A 218 -13.90 5.16 -26.13
C LEU A 218 -15.25 4.91 -26.85
N ARG A 219 -15.98 3.88 -26.47
CA ARG A 219 -17.31 3.57 -27.05
C ARG A 219 -18.31 4.69 -26.79
N ASP A 220 -18.37 5.22 -25.58
CA ASP A 220 -19.23 6.35 -25.22
C ASP A 220 -18.93 7.60 -26.06
N ALA A 221 -17.67 7.81 -26.44
CA ALA A 221 -17.24 8.89 -27.30
C ALA A 221 -17.38 8.58 -28.82
N GLY A 222 -17.91 7.41 -29.20
CA GLY A 222 -18.00 6.98 -30.60
C GLY A 222 -16.63 6.73 -31.25
N LEU A 223 -15.59 6.45 -30.46
CA LEU A 223 -14.24 6.22 -30.94
C LEU A 223 -13.93 4.73 -31.09
N PRO A 224 -13.15 4.33 -32.12
CA PRO A 224 -12.83 2.92 -32.33
C PRO A 224 -11.82 2.40 -31.30
N VAL A 225 -12.07 1.23 -30.73
CA VAL A 225 -11.08 0.47 -29.99
C VAL A 225 -10.13 -0.21 -30.99
N SER A 226 -8.84 0.09 -30.90
CA SER A 226 -7.85 -0.43 -31.84
C SER A 226 -6.72 -1.16 -31.10
N GLY A 227 -6.55 -2.46 -31.36
CA GLY A 227 -5.45 -3.24 -30.79
C GLY A 227 -4.06 -2.69 -31.12
N ARG A 228 -3.91 -1.89 -32.18
CA ARG A 228 -2.63 -1.21 -32.50
C ARG A 228 -2.27 -0.15 -31.47
N ARG A 229 -3.26 0.42 -30.79
CA ARG A 229 -3.09 1.46 -29.75
C ARG A 229 -3.10 0.90 -28.33
N VAL A 230 -3.10 -0.41 -28.17
CA VAL A 230 -2.93 -1.06 -26.86
C VAL A 230 -1.55 -1.69 -26.83
N VAL A 231 -0.72 -1.26 -25.88
CA VAL A 231 0.62 -1.83 -25.67
C VAL A 231 0.67 -2.41 -24.27
N SER A 232 0.75 -3.74 -24.20
CA SER A 232 0.95 -4.48 -22.95
C SER A 232 2.42 -4.44 -22.53
N THR A 233 2.64 -4.37 -21.22
CA THR A 233 3.99 -4.38 -20.62
C THR A 233 4.09 -5.54 -19.64
N GLU A 234 5.21 -6.23 -19.63
CA GLU A 234 5.48 -7.34 -18.68
C GLU A 234 5.59 -6.83 -17.24
N THR A 235 6.06 -5.62 -17.05
CA THR A 235 6.30 -5.03 -15.73
C THR A 235 5.79 -3.59 -15.64
N VAL A 236 5.46 -3.14 -14.43
CA VAL A 236 5.03 -1.77 -14.15
C VAL A 236 6.25 -0.94 -13.72
N THR A 237 7.12 -0.63 -14.67
CA THR A 237 8.35 0.14 -14.45
C THR A 237 8.46 1.34 -15.38
N PHE A 238 9.30 2.32 -15.02
CA PHE A 238 9.61 3.45 -15.91
C PHE A 238 10.22 2.97 -17.25
N ALA A 239 11.12 1.98 -17.21
CA ALA A 239 11.75 1.43 -18.40
C ALA A 239 10.74 0.78 -19.34
N ALA A 240 9.80 -0.01 -18.78
CA ALA A 240 8.73 -0.63 -19.56
C ALA A 240 7.81 0.43 -20.19
N GLY A 241 7.45 1.48 -19.46
CA GLY A 241 6.67 2.61 -20.00
C GLY A 241 7.38 3.33 -21.13
N ALA A 242 8.68 3.58 -20.99
CA ALA A 242 9.47 4.23 -22.05
C ALA A 242 9.58 3.35 -23.31
N HIS A 243 9.77 2.05 -23.16
CA HIS A 243 9.78 1.10 -24.27
C HIS A 243 8.41 1.03 -24.95
N ALA A 244 7.34 0.88 -24.18
CA ALA A 244 5.97 0.82 -24.69
C ALA A 244 5.58 2.08 -25.48
N ALA A 245 5.99 3.26 -25.03
CA ALA A 245 5.73 4.50 -25.74
C ALA A 245 6.45 4.58 -27.10
N ARG A 246 7.70 4.14 -27.19
CA ARG A 246 8.41 4.05 -28.48
C ARG A 246 7.73 3.06 -29.42
N THR A 247 7.41 1.86 -28.94
CA THR A 247 6.66 0.85 -29.69
C THR A 247 5.31 1.40 -30.19
N LEU A 248 4.62 2.18 -29.36
CA LEU A 248 3.36 2.81 -29.72
C LEU A 248 3.53 3.79 -30.89
N VAL A 249 4.54 4.67 -30.85
CA VAL A 249 4.82 5.65 -31.94
C VAL A 249 5.15 4.95 -33.26
N GLU A 250 5.86 3.82 -33.20
CA GLU A 250 6.16 3.00 -34.40
C GLU A 250 4.90 2.31 -34.96
N ARG A 251 4.06 1.74 -34.11
CA ARG A 251 2.88 0.98 -34.51
C ARG A 251 1.68 1.83 -34.90
N ALA A 252 1.51 2.97 -34.23
CA ALA A 252 0.37 3.88 -34.38
C ALA A 252 0.84 5.35 -34.29
N PRO A 253 1.60 5.83 -35.28
CA PRO A 253 2.19 7.17 -35.27
C PRO A 253 1.17 8.32 -35.24
N GLU A 254 -0.08 8.01 -35.57
CA GLU A 254 -1.22 8.93 -35.53
C GLU A 254 -1.79 9.14 -34.11
N THR A 255 -1.30 8.42 -33.10
CA THR A 255 -1.77 8.53 -31.71
C THR A 255 -1.63 9.96 -31.19
N ASP A 256 -2.67 10.50 -30.56
CA ASP A 256 -2.71 11.85 -30.01
C ASP A 256 -2.90 11.91 -28.49
N ALA A 257 -3.13 10.76 -27.84
CA ALA A 257 -3.13 10.66 -26.39
C ALA A 257 -2.77 9.25 -25.90
N VAL A 258 -2.22 9.19 -24.69
CA VAL A 258 -1.88 7.95 -23.97
C VAL A 258 -2.52 7.97 -22.60
N PHE A 259 -3.33 6.96 -22.30
CA PHE A 259 -3.72 6.60 -20.94
C PHE A 259 -2.85 5.44 -20.48
N ALA A 260 -1.93 5.69 -19.55
CA ALA A 260 -1.14 4.65 -18.91
C ALA A 260 -1.84 4.19 -17.64
N LEU A 261 -2.09 2.87 -17.49
CA LEU A 261 -2.82 2.30 -16.36
C LEU A 261 -2.01 2.26 -15.06
N GLY A 262 -0.98 3.10 -14.96
CA GLY A 262 -0.16 3.33 -13.79
C GLY A 262 0.85 4.43 -14.02
N ASP A 263 1.10 5.26 -13.01
CA ASP A 263 2.01 6.41 -13.12
C ASP A 263 3.45 6.03 -13.46
N ALA A 264 3.92 4.85 -13.03
CA ALA A 264 5.25 4.39 -13.41
C ALA A 264 5.37 4.19 -14.92
N LEU A 265 4.32 3.66 -15.58
CA LEU A 265 4.26 3.56 -17.03
C LEU A 265 4.15 4.94 -17.68
N ALA A 266 3.30 5.83 -17.14
CA ALA A 266 3.12 7.18 -17.66
C ALA A 266 4.41 8.01 -17.62
N LEU A 267 5.10 8.00 -16.47
CA LEU A 267 6.39 8.69 -16.30
C LEU A 267 7.46 8.15 -17.25
N GLY A 268 7.47 6.83 -17.45
CA GLY A 268 8.31 6.20 -18.47
C GLY A 268 7.92 6.63 -19.87
N ALA A 269 6.60 6.70 -20.15
CA ALA A 269 6.09 7.11 -21.46
C ALA A 269 6.48 8.55 -21.82
N LEU A 270 6.47 9.49 -20.87
CA LEU A 270 6.98 10.85 -21.10
C LEU A 270 8.41 10.83 -21.65
N ARG A 271 9.28 9.98 -21.11
CA ARG A 271 10.64 9.82 -21.59
C ARG A 271 10.66 9.16 -22.98
N GLY A 272 9.92 8.06 -23.17
CA GLY A 272 9.90 7.33 -24.43
C GLY A 272 9.36 8.15 -25.61
N LEU A 273 8.32 8.96 -25.37
CA LEU A 273 7.75 9.90 -26.36
C LEU A 273 8.75 10.97 -26.76
N ARG A 274 9.42 11.57 -25.76
CA ARG A 274 10.47 12.57 -26.03
C ARG A 274 11.62 11.97 -26.85
N ASP A 275 12.07 10.77 -26.54
CA ASP A 275 13.13 10.06 -27.27
C ASP A 275 12.70 9.75 -28.73
N ALA A 276 11.37 9.58 -28.94
CA ALA A 276 10.77 9.40 -30.28
C ALA A 276 10.42 10.72 -30.97
N GLY A 277 10.87 11.87 -30.44
CA GLY A 277 10.67 13.20 -31.06
C GLY A 277 9.25 13.73 -30.92
N ARG A 278 8.47 13.27 -29.97
CA ARG A 278 7.10 13.75 -29.69
C ARG A 278 7.09 14.70 -28.49
N THR A 279 6.34 15.78 -28.63
CA THR A 279 6.11 16.75 -27.55
C THR A 279 4.85 16.38 -26.76
N VAL A 280 4.91 16.60 -25.43
CA VAL A 280 3.78 16.38 -24.51
C VAL A 280 3.49 17.72 -23.83
N PRO A 281 2.27 18.22 -23.89
CA PRO A 281 1.03 17.60 -24.40
C PRO A 281 0.72 17.87 -25.89
N GLU A 282 1.50 18.68 -26.61
CA GLU A 282 1.14 19.25 -27.92
C GLU A 282 0.84 18.15 -28.95
N ASP A 283 1.79 17.24 -29.19
CA ASP A 283 1.58 16.10 -30.10
C ASP A 283 0.75 14.99 -29.44
N ILE A 284 1.10 14.62 -28.21
CA ILE A 284 0.50 13.49 -27.51
C ILE A 284 0.24 13.87 -26.04
N ALA A 285 -1.03 13.93 -25.65
CA ALA A 285 -1.39 14.08 -24.24
C ALA A 285 -1.11 12.78 -23.46
N VAL A 286 -0.70 12.88 -22.18
CA VAL A 286 -0.43 11.71 -21.32
C VAL A 286 -1.17 11.85 -20.02
N VAL A 287 -1.91 10.78 -19.63
CA VAL A 287 -2.54 10.66 -18.32
C VAL A 287 -2.12 9.34 -17.69
N GLY A 288 -1.75 9.39 -16.39
CA GLY A 288 -1.40 8.24 -15.58
C GLY A 288 -2.52 7.80 -14.63
N PHE A 289 -2.16 6.91 -13.70
CA PHE A 289 -3.04 6.42 -12.64
C PHE A 289 -2.23 6.13 -11.37
N GLY A 290 -2.61 6.75 -10.23
CA GLY A 290 -1.97 6.52 -8.94
C GLY A 290 -1.60 7.77 -8.16
N ASN A 291 -1.48 8.93 -8.81
CA ASN A 291 -1.08 10.22 -8.24
C ASN A 291 0.15 10.11 -7.32
N VAL A 292 1.21 9.46 -7.84
CA VAL A 292 2.48 9.35 -7.12
C VAL A 292 3.18 10.70 -7.04
N ALA A 293 4.00 10.90 -6.00
CA ALA A 293 4.67 12.19 -5.77
C ALA A 293 5.46 12.68 -6.98
N GLN A 294 6.11 11.79 -7.74
CA GLN A 294 6.88 12.13 -8.92
C GLN A 294 6.06 12.79 -10.02
N ALA A 295 4.74 12.53 -10.06
CA ALA A 295 3.85 13.12 -11.07
C ALA A 295 3.80 14.65 -11.00
N ALA A 296 4.02 15.23 -9.83
CA ALA A 296 4.04 16.68 -9.64
C ALA A 296 5.40 17.34 -9.94
N TYR A 297 6.47 16.54 -10.13
CA TYR A 297 7.84 17.05 -10.26
C TYR A 297 8.54 16.62 -11.55
N CYS A 298 7.86 15.89 -12.44
CA CYS A 298 8.37 15.62 -13.80
C CYS A 298 8.09 16.82 -14.74
N ALA A 299 8.69 16.80 -15.93
CA ALA A 299 8.48 17.83 -16.94
C ALA A 299 8.10 17.18 -18.29
N PRO A 300 6.88 17.45 -18.77
CA PRO A 300 5.78 18.18 -18.13
C PRO A 300 5.26 17.45 -16.88
N THR A 301 4.64 18.17 -15.93
CA THR A 301 3.98 17.57 -14.75
C THR A 301 2.83 16.66 -15.21
N LEU A 302 2.72 15.47 -14.60
CA LEU A 302 1.84 14.40 -15.08
C LEU A 302 0.42 14.54 -14.54
N SER A 303 -0.56 14.66 -15.44
CA SER A 303 -1.98 14.44 -15.14
C SER A 303 -2.22 12.97 -14.79
N THR A 304 -3.02 12.71 -13.76
CA THR A 304 -3.18 11.35 -13.25
C THR A 304 -4.48 11.22 -12.45
N VAL A 305 -4.94 10.00 -12.24
CA VAL A 305 -6.02 9.70 -11.28
C VAL A 305 -5.44 9.48 -9.90
N ASP A 306 -5.97 10.18 -8.90
CA ASP A 306 -5.79 9.87 -7.48
C ASP A 306 -6.88 8.88 -7.06
N PRO A 307 -6.55 7.62 -6.75
CA PRO A 307 -7.54 6.61 -6.37
C PRO A 307 -7.91 6.64 -4.88
N GLY A 308 -7.64 7.73 -4.16
CA GLY A 308 -7.97 7.85 -2.74
C GLY A 308 -7.06 7.06 -1.81
N ARG A 309 -5.79 6.89 -2.18
CA ARG A 309 -4.80 6.07 -1.44
C ARG A 309 -4.72 6.38 0.05
N GLU A 310 -4.69 7.66 0.44
CA GLU A 310 -4.58 8.09 1.85
C GLU A 310 -5.85 7.71 2.64
N GLU A 311 -7.03 7.92 2.06
CA GLU A 311 -8.31 7.55 2.67
C GLU A 311 -8.41 6.03 2.82
N MET A 312 -8.03 5.27 1.79
CA MET A 312 -8.02 3.81 1.84
C MET A 312 -7.12 3.29 2.96
N ALA A 313 -5.89 3.81 3.07
CA ALA A 313 -4.96 3.44 4.14
C ALA A 313 -5.54 3.76 5.53
N HIS A 314 -6.08 4.97 5.70
CA HIS A 314 -6.68 5.40 6.96
C HIS A 314 -7.83 4.47 7.39
N ARG A 315 -8.81 4.26 6.52
CA ARG A 315 -9.99 3.45 6.83
C ARG A 315 -9.67 1.97 7.01
N ALA A 316 -8.79 1.41 6.17
CA ALA A 316 -8.41 0.00 6.27
C ALA A 316 -7.63 -0.31 7.55
N VAL A 317 -6.68 0.56 7.94
CA VAL A 317 -5.91 0.38 9.18
C VAL A 317 -6.80 0.52 10.42
N ALA A 318 -7.68 1.52 10.46
CA ALA A 318 -8.63 1.71 11.55
C ALA A 318 -9.53 0.47 11.72
N LEU A 319 -10.12 -0.02 10.63
CA LEU A 319 -10.96 -1.21 10.66
C LEU A 319 -10.18 -2.47 11.09
N LEU A 320 -8.93 -2.63 10.62
CA LEU A 320 -8.09 -3.75 11.04
C LEU A 320 -7.77 -3.71 12.54
N ALA A 321 -7.50 -2.52 13.09
CA ALA A 321 -7.25 -2.32 14.50
C ALA A 321 -8.49 -2.68 15.34
N ASP A 322 -9.68 -2.30 14.91
CA ASP A 322 -10.96 -2.61 15.55
C ASP A 322 -11.25 -4.13 15.52
N ARG A 323 -11.09 -4.77 14.35
CA ARG A 323 -11.24 -6.22 14.19
C ARG A 323 -10.26 -7.00 15.09
N ALA A 324 -9.01 -6.56 15.13
CA ALA A 324 -7.98 -7.16 15.98
C ALA A 324 -8.30 -7.00 17.48
N GLN A 325 -8.84 -5.84 17.88
CA GLN A 325 -9.27 -5.59 19.26
C GLN A 325 -10.48 -6.47 19.63
N ALA A 326 -11.50 -6.52 18.78
CA ALA A 326 -12.70 -7.32 19.02
C ALA A 326 -12.33 -8.82 19.17
N ARG A 327 -11.47 -9.35 18.30
CA ARG A 327 -10.96 -10.71 18.40
C ARG A 327 -10.25 -10.98 19.72
N ALA A 328 -9.39 -10.08 20.18
CA ALA A 328 -8.62 -10.25 21.41
C ALA A 328 -9.50 -10.23 22.68
N THR A 329 -10.64 -9.54 22.63
CA THR A 329 -11.60 -9.46 23.73
C THR A 329 -12.70 -10.52 23.66
N GLY A 330 -12.73 -11.35 22.60
CA GLY A 330 -13.81 -12.32 22.37
C GLY A 330 -15.15 -11.68 21.98
N ALA A 331 -15.13 -10.41 21.56
CA ALA A 331 -16.34 -9.74 21.09
C ALA A 331 -16.80 -10.31 19.74
N VAL A 332 -18.11 -10.24 19.49
CA VAL A 332 -18.69 -10.64 18.20
C VAL A 332 -18.17 -9.73 17.11
N LEU A 333 -17.57 -10.33 16.09
CA LEU A 333 -17.13 -9.57 14.92
C LEU A 333 -18.34 -9.25 14.04
N PRO A 334 -18.51 -8.00 13.59
CA PRO A 334 -19.53 -7.66 12.61
C PRO A 334 -19.25 -8.38 11.28
N GLU A 335 -20.32 -8.60 10.50
CA GLU A 335 -20.20 -9.14 9.14
C GLU A 335 -19.20 -8.33 8.31
N PRO A 336 -18.41 -9.00 7.44
CA PRO A 336 -17.53 -8.31 6.51
C PRO A 336 -18.30 -7.36 5.58
N ARG A 337 -17.68 -6.24 5.24
CA ARG A 337 -18.27 -5.22 4.37
C ARG A 337 -17.31 -4.83 3.26
N HIS A 338 -17.93 -4.45 2.15
CA HIS A 338 -17.24 -3.79 1.05
C HIS A 338 -17.32 -2.27 1.24
N HIS A 339 -16.20 -1.58 1.02
CA HIS A 339 -16.07 -0.14 1.20
C HIS A 339 -15.44 0.47 -0.05
N THR A 340 -16.16 1.39 -0.69
CA THR A 340 -15.62 2.15 -1.82
C THR A 340 -14.99 3.45 -1.33
N VAL A 341 -13.84 3.79 -1.91
CA VAL A 341 -13.12 5.04 -1.72
C VAL A 341 -13.28 5.89 -2.97
N GLY A 342 -13.45 7.20 -2.82
CA GLY A 342 -13.56 8.11 -3.94
C GLY A 342 -12.26 8.25 -4.73
N PHE A 343 -12.38 8.59 -6.03
CA PHE A 343 -11.26 8.98 -6.86
C PHE A 343 -11.41 10.43 -7.36
N ARG A 344 -10.32 10.98 -7.87
CA ARG A 344 -10.35 12.26 -8.59
C ARG A 344 -9.31 12.28 -9.70
N LEU A 345 -9.65 12.92 -10.80
CA LEU A 345 -8.69 13.29 -11.84
C LEU A 345 -7.90 14.53 -11.38
N VAL A 346 -6.59 14.44 -11.41
CA VAL A 346 -5.66 15.54 -11.10
C VAL A 346 -5.05 16.01 -12.42
N GLU A 347 -5.60 17.08 -12.94
CA GLU A 347 -5.14 17.68 -14.20
C GLU A 347 -3.84 18.45 -13.98
N ARG A 348 -2.87 18.24 -14.88
CA ARG A 348 -1.57 18.91 -14.92
C ARG A 348 -1.15 19.17 -16.38
N GLU A 349 0.09 19.59 -16.59
CA GLU A 349 0.62 19.99 -17.88
C GLU A 349 0.51 18.89 -18.97
N SER A 350 0.72 17.62 -18.63
CA SER A 350 0.82 16.52 -19.61
C SER A 350 -0.46 16.22 -20.39
N SER A 351 -1.61 16.76 -19.97
CA SER A 351 -2.88 16.67 -20.70
C SER A 351 -3.60 18.01 -20.79
N ALA A 352 -2.96 19.10 -20.41
CA ALA A 352 -3.54 20.42 -20.50
C ALA A 352 -3.87 20.75 -21.98
N VAL A 353 -5.06 21.30 -22.20
CA VAL A 353 -5.42 21.86 -23.49
C VAL A 353 -4.72 23.22 -23.60
N ALA A 354 -4.04 23.48 -24.71
CA ALA A 354 -3.56 24.84 -24.98
C ALA A 354 -4.76 25.79 -24.91
N ARG A 355 -4.76 26.69 -23.94
CA ARG A 355 -5.74 27.78 -23.93
C ARG A 355 -5.31 28.75 -25.04
N GLU A 356 -6.15 28.86 -26.05
CA GLU A 356 -6.02 29.91 -27.06
C GLU A 356 -6.10 31.31 -26.42
#